data_8621d37671e6cf0ad1a90379ce077d87
#
_entry.id   8621d37671e6cf0ad1a90379ce077d87
#
_cell.length_a   1.000
_cell.length_b   1.000
_cell.length_c   1.000
_cell.angle_alpha   90.00
_cell.angle_beta   90.00
_cell.angle_gamma   90.00
#
_symmetry.space_group_name_H-M   'P 1'
#
loop_
_entity.id
_entity.type
_entity.pdbx_description
1 polymer ?
#
loop_
_entity_poly.entity_id
_entity_poly.type
_entity_poly.pdbx_seq_one_letter_code
_entity_poly.pdbx_strand_id
1 'polypeptide(L)'
;MELVDIYNDKHEKLNYTKDRKKLSDGEFRLSCFVWIINDKDELLIQQRLATAKKCPNMWETTSGGAIAGDDAITGTLRELEEELGIKADKKDLKFIGSYARVNDYVEVFLLKSNVNVDELKLQDDEVQAAKWVPIPTFESIIASGQASDTGYFIFKEYYDKFYNTYLVFEDGKPVFKKKNEDSEQK
;
A
#
# COMPACT_ATOMS: atom_id res chain seq x y z
N MET A 1 -23.41 8.60 1.00
CA MET A 1 -22.76 9.31 2.13
C MET A 1 -21.95 8.26 2.86
N GLU A 2 -20.65 8.41 2.91
CA GLU A 2 -19.74 7.49 3.56
C GLU A 2 -19.22 8.14 4.84
N LEU A 3 -19.53 7.52 5.98
CA LEU A 3 -19.09 8.00 7.28
C LEU A 3 -17.72 7.43 7.61
N VAL A 4 -16.87 8.28 8.18
CA VAL A 4 -15.54 7.93 8.67
C VAL A 4 -15.39 8.34 10.12
N ASP A 5 -14.59 7.58 10.86
CA ASP A 5 -14.15 7.98 12.19
C ASP A 5 -13.18 9.16 12.08
N ILE A 6 -13.26 10.09 13.02
CA ILE A 6 -12.43 11.28 13.05
C ILE A 6 -11.29 11.13 14.04
N TYR A 7 -10.11 11.59 13.61
CA TYR A 7 -8.88 11.64 14.40
C TYR A 7 -8.42 13.10 14.55
N ASN A 8 -7.71 13.39 15.62
CA ASN A 8 -7.07 14.69 15.84
C ASN A 8 -5.63 14.71 15.28
N ASP A 9 -4.93 15.83 15.44
CA ASP A 9 -3.55 16.05 15.03
C ASP A 9 -2.50 15.17 15.73
N LYS A 10 -2.90 14.48 16.81
CA LYS A 10 -2.07 13.50 17.53
C LYS A 10 -2.36 12.04 17.13
N HIS A 11 -3.15 11.84 16.06
CA HIS A 11 -3.60 10.51 15.63
C HIS A 11 -4.45 9.78 16.68
N GLU A 12 -5.16 10.52 17.52
CA GLU A 12 -6.08 9.98 18.50
C GLU A 12 -7.49 9.97 17.90
N LYS A 13 -8.18 8.81 17.97
CA LYS A 13 -9.57 8.67 17.51
C LYS A 13 -10.50 9.47 18.42
N LEU A 14 -11.33 10.29 17.80
CA LEU A 14 -12.37 11.05 18.49
C LEU A 14 -13.69 10.27 18.52
N ASN A 15 -14.59 10.63 19.45
CA ASN A 15 -15.84 9.90 19.67
C ASN A 15 -16.98 10.39 18.77
N TYR A 16 -16.69 10.69 17.50
CA TYR A 16 -17.71 11.05 16.51
C TYR A 16 -17.27 10.69 15.09
N THR A 17 -18.25 10.66 14.18
CA THR A 17 -18.07 10.36 12.78
C THR A 17 -18.52 11.53 11.91
N LYS A 18 -17.97 11.66 10.72
CA LYS A 18 -18.39 12.62 9.68
C LYS A 18 -18.46 11.98 8.30
N ASP A 19 -19.19 12.63 7.41
CA ASP A 19 -19.06 12.37 5.96
C ASP A 19 -17.62 12.67 5.53
N ARG A 20 -16.95 11.70 4.88
CA ARG A 20 -15.55 11.82 4.43
C ARG A 20 -15.27 13.07 3.57
N LYS A 21 -16.30 13.69 3.00
CA LYS A 21 -16.21 14.91 2.16
C LYS A 21 -16.35 16.20 2.96
N LYS A 22 -16.60 16.13 4.28
CA LYS A 22 -16.93 17.26 5.14
C LYS A 22 -15.99 17.43 6.32
N LEU A 23 -14.75 16.97 6.21
CA LEU A 23 -13.76 17.15 7.27
C LEU A 23 -13.39 18.65 7.35
N SER A 24 -13.23 19.13 8.58
CA SER A 24 -12.75 20.48 8.90
C SER A 24 -11.23 20.48 9.09
N ASP A 25 -10.63 21.67 9.18
CA ASP A 25 -9.21 21.81 9.50
C ASP A 25 -8.92 21.16 10.87
N GLY A 26 -7.83 20.41 10.96
CA GLY A 26 -7.45 19.66 12.16
C GLY A 26 -8.22 18.36 12.38
N GLU A 27 -9.11 17.99 11.47
CA GLU A 27 -9.77 16.69 11.45
C GLU A 27 -9.12 15.78 10.41
N PHE A 28 -8.84 14.56 10.84
CA PHE A 28 -8.23 13.54 9.98
C PHE A 28 -9.13 12.30 9.96
N ARG A 29 -9.10 11.60 8.85
CA ARG A 29 -9.63 10.24 8.70
C ARG A 29 -8.49 9.25 8.55
N LEU A 30 -8.79 7.96 8.59
CA LEU A 30 -7.82 6.90 8.36
C LEU A 30 -7.90 6.42 6.91
N SER A 31 -6.75 6.29 6.27
CA SER A 31 -6.56 5.65 4.96
C SER A 31 -5.58 4.50 5.09
N CYS A 32 -5.78 3.45 4.31
CA CYS A 32 -5.01 2.22 4.38
C CYS A 32 -4.44 1.90 3.01
N PHE A 33 -3.16 1.57 2.93
CA PHE A 33 -2.50 1.11 1.71
C PHE A 33 -1.84 -0.24 1.98
N VAL A 34 -1.94 -1.14 1.02
CA VAL A 34 -1.29 -2.45 1.13
C VAL A 34 -0.46 -2.75 -0.11
N TRP A 35 0.84 -2.89 0.09
CA TRP A 35 1.76 -3.39 -0.91
C TRP A 35 1.75 -4.91 -0.88
N ILE A 36 1.53 -5.51 -2.04
CA ILE A 36 1.49 -6.96 -2.19
C ILE A 36 2.73 -7.38 -2.97
N ILE A 37 3.55 -8.26 -2.37
CA ILE A 37 4.79 -8.75 -2.96
C ILE A 37 4.77 -10.27 -3.07
N ASN A 38 5.28 -10.81 -4.18
CA ASN A 38 5.43 -12.25 -4.37
C ASN A 38 6.85 -12.75 -4.04
N ASP A 39 7.07 -14.06 -4.16
CA ASP A 39 8.38 -14.70 -3.91
C ASP A 39 9.44 -14.39 -4.98
N LYS A 40 9.08 -13.69 -6.07
CA LYS A 40 9.98 -13.21 -7.12
C LYS A 40 10.36 -11.74 -6.94
N ASP A 41 10.00 -11.13 -5.80
CA ASP A 41 10.16 -9.70 -5.54
C ASP A 41 9.42 -8.80 -6.54
N GLU A 42 8.24 -9.26 -7.03
CA GLU A 42 7.37 -8.47 -7.88
C GLU A 42 6.22 -7.89 -7.06
N LEU A 43 5.76 -6.69 -7.43
CA LEU A 43 4.62 -6.00 -6.83
C LEU A 43 3.35 -6.28 -7.62
N LEU A 44 2.26 -6.63 -6.94
CA LEU A 44 0.94 -6.61 -7.54
C LEU A 44 0.44 -5.16 -7.55
N ILE A 45 0.23 -4.64 -8.74
CA ILE A 45 -0.32 -3.31 -8.96
C ILE A 45 -1.64 -3.39 -9.69
N GLN A 46 -2.53 -2.46 -9.40
CA GLN A 46 -3.82 -2.33 -10.05
C GLN A 46 -3.92 -1.01 -10.82
N GLN A 47 -4.76 -0.97 -11.83
CA GLN A 47 -5.00 0.24 -12.63
C GLN A 47 -6.41 0.75 -12.39
N ARG A 48 -6.51 2.00 -12.00
CA ARG A 48 -7.78 2.69 -11.82
C ARG A 48 -8.52 2.84 -13.15
N LEU A 49 -9.86 2.84 -13.08
CA LEU A 49 -10.66 3.06 -14.27
C LEU A 49 -10.33 4.37 -14.99
N ALA A 50 -10.48 4.38 -16.31
CA ALA A 50 -10.40 5.59 -17.13
C ALA A 50 -11.45 6.65 -16.76
N THR A 51 -12.55 6.22 -16.15
CA THR A 51 -13.66 7.07 -15.68
C THR A 51 -13.53 7.52 -14.23
N ALA A 52 -12.47 7.11 -13.53
CA ALA A 52 -12.25 7.49 -12.14
C ALA A 52 -12.11 9.01 -11.99
N LYS A 53 -12.76 9.58 -10.97
CA LYS A 53 -12.73 11.04 -10.72
C LYS A 53 -11.35 11.57 -10.32
N LYS A 54 -10.54 10.72 -9.70
CA LYS A 54 -9.15 11.02 -9.28
C LYS A 54 -8.22 10.02 -9.91
N CYS A 55 -7.07 10.47 -10.41
CA CYS A 55 -6.02 9.63 -10.96
C CYS A 55 -6.53 8.58 -11.98
N PRO A 56 -7.32 8.95 -13.02
CA PRO A 56 -7.82 8.00 -14.02
C PRO A 56 -6.65 7.33 -14.75
N ASN A 57 -6.77 6.04 -15.06
CA ASN A 57 -5.75 5.21 -15.72
C ASN A 57 -4.41 5.07 -14.98
N MET A 58 -4.27 5.60 -13.76
CA MET A 58 -3.01 5.47 -13.01
C MET A 58 -2.89 4.10 -12.37
N TRP A 59 -1.66 3.63 -12.30
CA TRP A 59 -1.29 2.42 -11.57
C TRP A 59 -1.06 2.74 -10.10
N GLU A 60 -1.50 1.87 -9.23
CA GLU A 60 -1.37 2.04 -7.79
C GLU A 60 -1.33 0.69 -7.06
N THR A 61 -1.02 0.71 -5.77
CA THR A 61 -1.28 -0.42 -4.88
C THR A 61 -2.75 -0.40 -4.45
N THR A 62 -3.26 -1.51 -3.90
CA THR A 62 -4.60 -1.54 -3.29
C THR A 62 -4.68 -0.54 -2.15
N SER A 63 -5.69 0.29 -2.17
CA SER A 63 -5.81 1.40 -1.21
C SER A 63 -7.26 1.82 -1.00
N GLY A 64 -7.60 2.12 0.23
CA GLY A 64 -8.92 2.63 0.56
C GLY A 64 -8.99 3.45 1.83
N GLY A 65 -10.17 3.95 2.12
CA GLY A 65 -10.46 4.64 3.36
C GLY A 65 -11.10 3.70 4.37
N ALA A 66 -10.64 3.73 5.63
CA ALA A 66 -11.37 3.10 6.69
C ALA A 66 -12.72 3.79 6.86
N ILE A 67 -13.81 3.03 6.84
CA ILE A 67 -15.15 3.53 7.16
C ILE A 67 -15.35 3.59 8.68
N ALA A 68 -16.43 4.24 9.11
CA ALA A 68 -16.74 4.35 10.54
C ALA A 68 -16.88 2.97 11.19
N GLY A 69 -16.09 2.74 12.23
CA GLY A 69 -15.99 1.46 12.95
C GLY A 69 -14.84 0.55 12.50
N ASP A 70 -14.22 0.79 11.35
CA ASP A 70 -13.02 0.05 10.94
C ASP A 70 -11.78 0.53 11.72
N ASP A 71 -10.89 -0.39 12.02
CA ASP A 71 -9.47 -0.08 12.21
C ASP A 71 -8.74 -0.21 10.86
N ALA A 72 -7.46 0.19 10.82
CA ALA A 72 -6.68 0.16 9.59
C ALA A 72 -6.56 -1.26 8.99
N ILE A 73 -6.47 -2.28 9.83
CA ILE A 73 -6.35 -3.67 9.38
C ILE A 73 -7.67 -4.14 8.77
N THR A 74 -8.80 -3.86 9.44
CA THR A 74 -10.13 -4.22 8.95
C THR A 74 -10.42 -3.52 7.63
N GLY A 75 -10.12 -2.21 7.54
CA GLY A 75 -10.25 -1.45 6.29
C GLY A 75 -9.38 -2.03 5.17
N THR A 76 -8.12 -2.38 5.45
CA THR A 76 -7.22 -3.00 4.46
C THR A 76 -7.74 -4.33 3.95
N LEU A 77 -8.21 -5.21 4.83
CA LEU A 77 -8.75 -6.53 4.44
C LEU A 77 -10.02 -6.40 3.59
N ARG A 78 -10.87 -5.44 3.93
CA ARG A 78 -12.08 -5.14 3.16
C ARG A 78 -11.72 -4.67 1.74
N GLU A 79 -10.83 -3.69 1.59
CA GLU A 79 -10.39 -3.18 0.29
C GLU A 79 -9.71 -4.26 -0.57
N LEU A 80 -8.87 -5.13 0.03
CA LEU A 80 -8.26 -6.27 -0.68
C LEU A 80 -9.32 -7.21 -1.27
N GLU A 81 -10.38 -7.50 -0.52
CA GLU A 81 -11.46 -8.36 -0.98
C GLU A 81 -12.36 -7.65 -2.00
N GLU A 82 -12.68 -6.36 -1.80
CA GLU A 82 -13.52 -5.57 -2.71
C GLU A 82 -12.81 -5.30 -4.04
N GLU A 83 -11.60 -4.73 -4.02
CA GLU A 83 -10.90 -4.31 -5.24
C GLU A 83 -10.33 -5.45 -6.07
N LEU A 84 -9.80 -6.52 -5.41
CA LEU A 84 -9.05 -7.60 -6.06
C LEU A 84 -9.62 -9.00 -5.81
N GLY A 85 -10.58 -9.16 -4.92
CA GLY A 85 -11.08 -10.47 -4.49
C GLY A 85 -10.08 -11.27 -3.65
N ILE A 86 -9.05 -10.63 -3.12
CA ILE A 86 -8.02 -11.28 -2.29
C ILE A 86 -8.52 -11.39 -0.85
N LYS A 87 -8.61 -12.62 -0.34
CA LYS A 87 -8.91 -12.90 1.06
C LYS A 87 -7.60 -13.15 1.81
N ALA A 88 -7.35 -12.36 2.82
CA ALA A 88 -6.19 -12.47 3.70
C ALA A 88 -6.64 -12.44 5.16
N ASP A 89 -5.83 -13.01 6.04
CA ASP A 89 -6.03 -12.92 7.47
C ASP A 89 -5.26 -11.72 8.05
N LYS A 90 -5.75 -11.18 9.17
CA LYS A 90 -5.07 -10.12 9.93
C LYS A 90 -3.58 -10.43 10.21
N LYS A 91 -3.24 -11.69 10.49
CA LYS A 91 -1.87 -12.13 10.77
C LYS A 91 -0.92 -12.05 9.57
N ASP A 92 -1.47 -12.01 8.35
CA ASP A 92 -0.71 -11.97 7.09
C ASP A 92 -0.33 -10.52 6.71
N LEU A 93 -1.01 -9.54 7.30
CA LEU A 93 -0.71 -8.12 7.11
C LEU A 93 0.41 -7.68 8.04
N LYS A 94 1.47 -7.17 7.47
CA LYS A 94 2.58 -6.56 8.20
C LYS A 94 2.48 -5.05 8.13
N PHE A 95 2.24 -4.36 9.26
CA PHE A 95 2.38 -2.91 9.33
C PHE A 95 3.83 -2.51 9.06
N ILE A 96 4.08 -1.59 8.14
CA ILE A 96 5.41 -1.17 7.73
C ILE A 96 5.67 0.32 7.94
N GLY A 97 4.66 1.13 8.21
CA GLY A 97 4.80 2.53 8.54
C GLY A 97 3.53 3.33 8.33
N SER A 98 3.57 4.60 8.71
CA SER A 98 2.46 5.54 8.54
C SER A 98 2.97 6.95 8.26
N TYR A 99 2.12 7.77 7.67
CA TYR A 99 2.38 9.20 7.44
C TYR A 99 1.08 9.99 7.41
N ALA A 100 1.18 11.30 7.70
CA ALA A 100 0.04 12.20 7.62
C ALA A 100 0.00 12.90 6.26
N ARG A 101 -1.20 13.09 5.73
CA ARG A 101 -1.52 14.00 4.62
C ARG A 101 -2.36 15.16 5.15
N VAL A 102 -2.92 15.99 4.26
CA VAL A 102 -3.64 17.21 4.66
C VAL A 102 -4.76 16.92 5.68
N ASN A 103 -5.54 15.87 5.46
CA ASN A 103 -6.69 15.51 6.31
C ASN A 103 -6.90 14.00 6.43
N ASP A 104 -5.86 13.22 6.25
CA ASP A 104 -5.87 11.79 6.55
C ASP A 104 -4.52 11.29 7.09
N TYR A 105 -4.60 10.29 7.95
CA TYR A 105 -3.48 9.45 8.31
C TYR A 105 -3.49 8.22 7.40
N VAL A 106 -2.33 7.91 6.84
CA VAL A 106 -2.14 6.75 5.99
C VAL A 106 -1.38 5.70 6.76
N GLU A 107 -1.97 4.53 6.93
CA GLU A 107 -1.28 3.34 7.42
C GLU A 107 -0.92 2.43 6.25
N VAL A 108 0.33 2.00 6.20
CA VAL A 108 0.88 1.22 5.10
C VAL A 108 1.21 -0.19 5.58
N PHE A 109 0.68 -1.16 4.86
CA PHE A 109 0.87 -2.58 5.14
C PHE A 109 1.61 -3.27 4.00
N LEU A 110 2.22 -4.41 4.31
CA LEU A 110 2.80 -5.35 3.38
C LEU A 110 2.07 -6.69 3.53
N LEU A 111 1.68 -7.26 2.39
CA LEU A 111 1.14 -8.61 2.26
C LEU A 111 2.07 -9.43 1.36
N LYS A 112 2.45 -10.64 1.79
CA LYS A 112 3.08 -11.62 0.91
C LYS A 112 2.02 -12.50 0.27
N SER A 113 2.00 -12.55 -1.06
CA SER A 113 1.05 -13.39 -1.79
C SER A 113 1.63 -13.82 -3.14
N ASN A 114 1.31 -15.03 -3.56
CA ASN A 114 1.62 -15.55 -4.89
C ASN A 114 0.33 -15.77 -5.69
N VAL A 115 -0.68 -14.93 -5.47
CA VAL A 115 -1.97 -15.04 -6.15
C VAL A 115 -1.79 -15.01 -7.67
N ASN A 116 -2.52 -15.87 -8.37
CA ASN A 116 -2.58 -15.83 -9.82
C ASN A 116 -3.45 -14.65 -10.27
N VAL A 117 -2.90 -13.75 -11.10
CA VAL A 117 -3.63 -12.57 -11.60
C VAL A 117 -4.91 -12.95 -12.33
N ASP A 118 -4.91 -14.09 -13.04
CA ASP A 118 -6.09 -14.57 -13.79
C ASP A 118 -7.25 -15.04 -12.86
N GLU A 119 -6.97 -15.22 -11.56
CA GLU A 119 -7.95 -15.63 -10.55
C GLU A 119 -8.51 -14.44 -9.75
N LEU A 120 -7.96 -13.23 -9.95
CA LEU A 120 -8.43 -12.03 -9.29
C LEU A 120 -9.87 -11.69 -9.72
N LYS A 121 -10.62 -11.15 -8.78
CA LYS A 121 -11.97 -10.62 -9.01
C LYS A 121 -11.91 -9.11 -8.88
N LEU A 122 -11.60 -8.45 -9.97
CA LEU A 122 -11.50 -6.99 -9.99
C LEU A 122 -12.88 -6.36 -9.77
N GLN A 123 -12.91 -5.29 -9.00
CA GLN A 123 -14.12 -4.50 -8.80
C GLN A 123 -14.37 -3.64 -10.04
N ASP A 124 -15.41 -3.98 -10.79
CA ASP A 124 -15.70 -3.43 -12.14
C ASP A 124 -15.86 -1.92 -12.20
N ASP A 125 -16.23 -1.27 -11.10
CA ASP A 125 -16.46 0.18 -11.02
C ASP A 125 -15.25 0.97 -10.44
N GLU A 126 -14.16 0.29 -10.07
CA GLU A 126 -12.93 0.93 -9.55
C GLU A 126 -11.65 0.49 -10.25
N VAL A 127 -11.50 -0.78 -10.60
CA VAL A 127 -10.26 -1.39 -11.09
C VAL A 127 -10.44 -1.97 -12.49
N GLN A 128 -9.67 -1.50 -13.47
CA GLN A 128 -9.76 -2.02 -14.85
C GLN A 128 -8.71 -3.09 -15.19
N ALA A 129 -7.61 -3.18 -14.44
CA ALA A 129 -6.56 -4.16 -14.67
C ALA A 129 -5.72 -4.36 -13.40
N ALA A 130 -5.09 -5.54 -13.28
CA ALA A 130 -4.06 -5.81 -12.30
C ALA A 130 -2.92 -6.61 -12.94
N LYS A 131 -1.71 -6.47 -12.42
CA LYS A 131 -0.55 -7.23 -12.89
C LYS A 131 0.59 -7.27 -11.87
N TRP A 132 1.40 -8.30 -11.94
CA TRP A 132 2.70 -8.35 -11.28
C TRP A 132 3.74 -7.57 -12.07
N VAL A 133 4.56 -6.78 -11.40
CA VAL A 133 5.69 -6.06 -12.00
C VAL A 133 6.91 -6.09 -11.09
N PRO A 134 8.12 -6.23 -11.64
CA PRO A 134 9.35 -6.02 -10.87
C PRO A 134 9.39 -4.61 -10.26
N ILE A 135 9.99 -4.46 -9.08
CA ILE A 135 10.13 -3.17 -8.39
C ILE A 135 10.73 -2.07 -9.30
N PRO A 136 11.84 -2.31 -10.07
CA PRO A 136 12.37 -1.29 -10.96
C PRO A 136 11.40 -0.87 -12.09
N THR A 137 10.54 -1.79 -12.53
CA THR A 137 9.49 -1.49 -13.51
C THR A 137 8.44 -0.55 -12.91
N PHE A 138 8.03 -0.78 -11.65
CA PHE A 138 7.11 0.13 -10.98
C PHE A 138 7.73 1.52 -10.76
N GLU A 139 9.00 1.60 -10.38
CA GLU A 139 9.74 2.86 -10.28
C GLU A 139 9.76 3.63 -11.61
N SER A 140 9.91 2.92 -12.74
CA SER A 140 9.82 3.53 -14.07
C SER A 140 8.40 4.04 -14.39
N ILE A 141 7.36 3.33 -13.96
CA ILE A 141 5.96 3.76 -14.09
C ILE A 141 5.72 5.04 -13.26
N ILE A 142 6.25 5.12 -12.03
CA ILE A 142 6.20 6.36 -11.21
C ILE A 142 6.91 7.51 -11.93
N ALA A 143 8.14 7.28 -12.41
CA ALA A 143 8.94 8.31 -13.09
C ALA A 143 8.27 8.83 -14.37
N SER A 144 7.47 8.01 -15.05
CA SER A 144 6.67 8.42 -16.22
C SER A 144 5.38 9.18 -15.88
N GLY A 145 5.06 9.36 -14.59
CA GLY A 145 3.83 9.99 -14.14
C GLY A 145 2.56 9.12 -14.33
N GLN A 146 2.73 7.82 -14.54
CA GLN A 146 1.61 6.88 -14.76
C GLN A 146 1.20 6.11 -13.50
N ALA A 147 1.84 6.39 -12.36
CA ALA A 147 1.48 5.81 -11.08
C ALA A 147 1.05 6.88 -10.07
N SER A 148 0.09 6.52 -9.24
CA SER A 148 -0.27 7.28 -8.04
C SER A 148 0.78 7.06 -6.96
N ASP A 149 1.11 8.11 -6.21
CA ASP A 149 1.93 7.97 -5.00
C ASP A 149 1.06 7.47 -3.85
N THR A 150 1.17 6.19 -3.58
CA THR A 150 0.41 5.48 -2.54
C THR A 150 1.31 5.01 -1.40
N GLY A 151 2.19 5.89 -0.92
CA GLY A 151 3.11 5.57 0.16
C GLY A 151 4.25 4.64 -0.29
N TYR A 152 4.62 4.67 -1.57
CA TYR A 152 5.71 3.86 -2.12
C TYR A 152 7.04 4.09 -1.37
N PHE A 153 7.30 5.31 -0.92
CA PHE A 153 8.50 5.63 -0.15
C PHE A 153 8.59 4.83 1.16
N ILE A 154 7.47 4.59 1.86
CA ILE A 154 7.42 3.74 3.06
C ILE A 154 7.72 2.28 2.69
N PHE A 155 7.09 1.78 1.61
CA PHE A 155 7.36 0.42 1.13
C PHE A 155 8.84 0.27 0.74
N LYS A 156 9.38 1.21 -0.02
CA LYS A 156 10.76 1.13 -0.52
C LYS A 156 11.79 1.16 0.60
N GLU A 157 11.62 2.03 1.60
CA GLU A 157 12.47 2.07 2.78
C GLU A 157 12.42 0.74 3.55
N TYR A 158 11.21 0.21 3.76
CA TYR A 158 11.04 -1.09 4.43
C TYR A 158 11.68 -2.23 3.62
N TYR A 159 11.43 -2.28 2.30
CA TYR A 159 11.97 -3.29 1.41
C TYR A 159 13.50 -3.28 1.38
N ASP A 160 14.12 -2.12 1.19
CA ASP A 160 15.58 -1.98 1.16
C ASP A 160 16.22 -2.42 2.48
N LYS A 161 15.57 -2.13 3.60
CA LYS A 161 16.07 -2.49 4.93
C LYS A 161 15.94 -3.98 5.24
N PHE A 162 14.85 -4.64 4.88
CA PHE A 162 14.51 -5.98 5.36
C PHE A 162 14.55 -7.06 4.28
N TYR A 163 14.43 -6.73 3.01
CA TYR A 163 14.40 -7.67 1.90
C TYR A 163 15.62 -7.58 0.99
N ASN A 164 16.13 -6.39 0.77
CA ASN A 164 17.26 -6.15 -0.13
C ASN A 164 18.62 -6.20 0.59
N THR A 165 18.64 -6.50 1.86
CA THR A 165 19.87 -6.65 2.65
C THR A 165 20.04 -8.08 3.16
N TYR A 166 21.29 -8.49 3.33
CA TYR A 166 21.65 -9.72 4.00
C TYR A 166 22.83 -9.47 4.96
N LEU A 167 22.89 -10.27 6.02
CA LEU A 167 23.92 -10.17 7.04
C LEU A 167 25.12 -11.05 6.66
N VAL A 168 26.30 -10.46 6.63
CA VAL A 168 27.60 -11.17 6.56
C VAL A 168 28.44 -10.82 7.79
N PHE A 169 29.44 -11.65 8.06
CA PHE A 169 30.42 -11.35 9.10
C PHE A 169 31.77 -11.07 8.43
N GLU A 170 32.29 -9.86 8.58
CA GLU A 170 33.60 -9.45 8.14
C GLU A 170 34.46 -9.16 9.38
N ASP A 171 35.62 -9.80 9.48
CA ASP A 171 36.51 -9.69 10.65
C ASP A 171 35.80 -9.93 12.00
N GLY A 172 34.84 -10.86 12.00
CA GLY A 172 34.04 -11.19 13.19
C GLY A 172 32.97 -10.15 13.57
N LYS A 173 32.75 -9.12 12.76
CA LYS A 173 31.70 -8.10 12.97
C LYS A 173 30.56 -8.27 11.98
N PRO A 174 29.28 -8.07 12.43
CA PRO A 174 28.15 -8.13 11.54
C PRO A 174 28.11 -6.91 10.61
N VAL A 175 27.97 -7.14 9.30
CA VAL A 175 27.84 -6.11 8.26
C VAL A 175 26.61 -6.44 7.40
N PHE A 176 25.76 -5.46 7.17
CA PHE A 176 24.63 -5.58 6.26
C PHE A 176 25.06 -5.19 4.83
N LYS A 177 24.90 -6.12 3.88
CA LYS A 177 25.16 -5.90 2.45
C LYS A 177 23.86 -5.88 1.66
N LYS A 178 23.83 -5.12 0.57
CA LYS A 178 22.70 -5.11 -0.38
C LYS A 178 22.83 -6.23 -1.38
N LYS A 179 21.75 -6.95 -1.68
CA LYS A 179 21.70 -8.06 -2.63
C LYS A 179 22.11 -7.66 -4.05
N ASN A 180 21.87 -6.41 -4.44
CA ASN A 180 22.09 -5.93 -5.81
C ASN A 180 23.52 -5.40 -6.07
N GLU A 181 24.35 -5.23 -5.05
CA GLU A 181 25.73 -4.75 -5.23
C GLU A 181 26.68 -5.87 -5.69
N ASP A 182 26.29 -7.15 -5.51
CA ASP A 182 27.12 -8.31 -5.90
C ASP A 182 26.88 -8.78 -7.35
N SER A 183 25.86 -8.25 -8.05
CA SER A 183 25.55 -8.64 -9.44
C SER A 183 26.31 -7.84 -10.52
N GLU A 184 26.99 -6.76 -10.15
CA GLU A 184 27.80 -5.94 -11.07
C GLU A 184 29.30 -6.35 -11.13
N GLN A 185 29.69 -7.39 -10.38
CA GLN A 185 31.09 -7.87 -10.33
C GLN A 185 31.31 -9.25 -10.99
N LYS A 186 30.42 -9.68 -11.90
CA LYS A 186 30.66 -10.92 -12.68
C LYS A 186 30.60 -10.65 -14.16
#